data_7caaef8a7e3cb187e48be274ba135141
#
_entry.id   7caaef8a7e3cb187e48be274ba135141
#
_cell.length_a   1.000
_cell.length_b   1.000
_cell.length_c   1.000
_cell.angle_alpha   90.00
_cell.angle_beta   90.00
_cell.angle_gamma   90.00
#
_symmetry.space_group_name_H-M   'P 1'
#
loop_
_entity.id
_entity.type
_entity.pdbx_description
1 polymer ?
#
loop_
_entity_poly.entity_id
_entity_poly.type
_entity_poly.pdbx_seq_one_letter_code
_entity_poly.pdbx_strand_id
1 'polypeptide(L)'
;DLPESFDAAENWPECPSLKEIRDQSVCGSCWAFGAAEAATDRLCIATKGANQDRLSEEDLLACCDTCGFGCNGGFPSTAWHWFHMKGVTTGGEYGTTNWCNAYAFPKCEHHSTGKYPPCGETQPTPKCVEECQEGYPVEYAKDKHFFGEIYHIPGNVEAIKTELMTHGPVEVGFTVYEDFMTYKSGIYQHVTGANLGGHAVKLVGWGVEDG
;
A
#
# COMPACT_ATOMS: atom_id res chain seq x y z
N ASP A 1 -23.90 13.10 -8.95
CA ASP A 1 -24.32 12.52 -7.67
C ASP A 1 -23.49 11.26 -7.39
N LEU A 2 -23.00 11.12 -6.15
CA LEU A 2 -22.22 9.97 -5.72
C LEU A 2 -23.17 8.79 -5.38
N PRO A 3 -22.82 7.55 -5.78
CA PRO A 3 -23.64 6.39 -5.42
C PRO A 3 -23.60 6.10 -3.93
N GLU A 4 -24.58 5.35 -3.43
CA GLU A 4 -24.64 4.92 -2.03
C GLU A 4 -23.49 4.01 -1.65
N SER A 5 -23.04 3.17 -2.58
CA SER A 5 -21.91 2.28 -2.40
C SER A 5 -21.00 2.26 -3.63
N PHE A 6 -19.73 1.96 -3.41
CA PHE A 6 -18.74 1.87 -4.47
C PHE A 6 -17.65 0.88 -4.06
N ASP A 7 -17.27 -0.01 -4.97
CA ASP A 7 -16.13 -0.91 -4.83
C ASP A 7 -15.23 -0.75 -6.06
N ALA A 8 -13.99 -0.32 -5.84
CA ALA A 8 -13.03 -0.10 -6.91
C ALA A 8 -12.79 -1.36 -7.75
N ALA A 9 -12.74 -2.54 -7.12
CA ALA A 9 -12.53 -3.80 -7.82
C ALA A 9 -13.68 -4.14 -8.78
N GLU A 10 -14.91 -3.78 -8.43
CA GLU A 10 -16.07 -3.96 -9.32
C GLU A 10 -16.07 -2.93 -10.45
N ASN A 11 -15.61 -1.70 -10.17
CA ASN A 11 -15.60 -0.61 -11.14
C ASN A 11 -14.51 -0.77 -12.20
N TRP A 12 -13.37 -1.35 -11.83
CA TRP A 12 -12.22 -1.59 -12.70
C TRP A 12 -11.82 -3.08 -12.69
N PRO A 13 -12.66 -3.96 -13.25
CA PRO A 13 -12.40 -5.41 -13.24
C PRO A 13 -11.15 -5.82 -14.03
N GLU A 14 -10.67 -4.96 -14.91
CA GLU A 14 -9.41 -5.14 -15.66
C GLU A 14 -8.15 -4.97 -14.81
N CYS A 15 -8.30 -4.51 -13.54
CA CYS A 15 -7.19 -4.27 -12.64
C CYS A 15 -7.20 -5.24 -11.45
N PRO A 16 -6.64 -6.44 -11.59
CA PRO A 16 -6.68 -7.45 -10.53
C PRO A 16 -5.92 -7.07 -9.27
N SER A 17 -4.97 -6.12 -9.36
CA SER A 17 -4.25 -5.59 -8.19
C SER A 17 -5.16 -4.98 -7.13
N LEU A 18 -6.37 -4.52 -7.51
CA LEU A 18 -7.37 -3.98 -6.59
C LEU A 18 -7.82 -4.99 -5.53
N LYS A 19 -7.69 -6.30 -5.81
CA LYS A 19 -8.04 -7.39 -4.89
C LYS A 19 -6.83 -7.98 -4.18
N GLU A 20 -5.62 -7.56 -4.52
CA GLU A 20 -4.42 -8.06 -3.86
C GLU A 20 -4.29 -7.46 -2.45
N ILE A 21 -4.04 -8.33 -1.48
CA ILE A 21 -3.73 -7.96 -0.11
C ILE A 21 -2.28 -8.36 0.16
N ARG A 22 -1.42 -7.35 0.36
CA ARG A 22 -0.01 -7.56 0.67
C ARG A 22 0.19 -7.69 2.18
N ASP A 23 1.28 -8.32 2.59
CA ASP A 23 1.66 -8.51 4.00
C ASP A 23 2.97 -7.77 4.29
N GLN A 24 2.93 -6.80 5.20
CA GLN A 24 4.12 -6.05 5.62
C GLN A 24 5.09 -6.85 6.51
N SER A 25 4.69 -8.02 6.99
CA SER A 25 5.53 -8.89 7.81
C SER A 25 6.08 -8.20 9.06
N VAL A 26 7.33 -8.43 9.38
CA VAL A 26 8.04 -7.97 10.60
C VAL A 26 8.61 -6.55 10.46
N CYS A 27 7.91 -5.68 9.78
CA CYS A 27 8.38 -4.33 9.47
C CYS A 27 7.22 -3.34 9.54
N GLY A 28 7.42 -2.23 10.24
CA GLY A 28 6.46 -1.14 10.33
C GLY A 28 6.44 -0.27 9.08
N SER A 29 6.16 -0.90 7.93
CA SER A 29 6.23 -0.33 6.59
C SER A 29 4.87 -0.05 5.95
N CYS A 30 3.80 0.08 6.76
CA CYS A 30 2.45 0.34 6.25
C CYS A 30 2.37 1.58 5.35
N TRP A 31 3.12 2.62 5.68
CA TRP A 31 3.24 3.84 4.87
C TRP A 31 3.73 3.56 3.45
N ALA A 32 4.67 2.61 3.29
CA ALA A 32 5.22 2.19 2.00
C ALA A 32 4.27 1.25 1.25
N PHE A 33 3.61 0.33 1.97
CA PHE A 33 2.62 -0.58 1.40
C PHE A 33 1.40 0.16 0.86
N GLY A 34 0.81 1.04 1.66
CA GLY A 34 -0.34 1.83 1.23
C GLY A 34 -0.04 2.65 -0.03
N ALA A 35 1.14 3.28 -0.08
CA ALA A 35 1.57 4.04 -1.24
C ALA A 35 1.78 3.15 -2.48
N ALA A 36 2.56 2.07 -2.37
CA ALA A 36 2.86 1.19 -3.49
C ALA A 36 1.61 0.47 -4.03
N GLU A 37 0.72 0.04 -3.15
CA GLU A 37 -0.53 -0.62 -3.53
C GLU A 37 -1.48 0.33 -4.25
N ALA A 38 -1.69 1.53 -3.73
CA ALA A 38 -2.53 2.54 -4.37
C ALA A 38 -1.94 2.99 -5.71
N ALA A 39 -0.63 3.19 -5.78
CA ALA A 39 0.07 3.55 -7.01
C ALA A 39 -0.05 2.46 -8.09
N THR A 40 0.08 1.19 -7.70
CA THR A 40 -0.10 0.04 -8.61
C THR A 40 -1.51 0.05 -9.23
N ASP A 41 -2.53 0.24 -8.41
CA ASP A 41 -3.92 0.30 -8.87
C ASP A 41 -4.15 1.50 -9.80
N ARG A 42 -3.65 2.66 -9.44
CA ARG A 42 -3.79 3.88 -10.25
C ARG A 42 -3.08 3.78 -11.60
N LEU A 43 -1.94 3.14 -11.65
CA LEU A 43 -1.22 2.87 -12.91
C LEU A 43 -2.08 1.99 -13.84
N CYS A 44 -2.67 0.93 -13.31
CA CYS A 44 -3.56 0.07 -14.06
C CYS A 44 -4.82 0.82 -14.54
N ILE A 45 -5.46 1.57 -13.64
CA ILE A 45 -6.69 2.33 -13.95
C ILE A 45 -6.42 3.39 -15.03
N ALA A 46 -5.37 4.18 -14.86
CA ALA A 46 -5.02 5.25 -15.80
C ALA A 46 -4.68 4.72 -17.21
N THR A 47 -4.14 3.51 -17.30
CA THR A 47 -3.81 2.84 -18.57
C THR A 47 -4.90 1.89 -19.05
N LYS A 48 -6.06 1.87 -18.39
CA LYS A 48 -7.20 1.00 -18.72
C LYS A 48 -6.82 -0.47 -18.80
N GLY A 49 -6.00 -0.92 -17.86
CA GLY A 49 -5.52 -2.30 -17.77
C GLY A 49 -4.32 -2.63 -18.65
N ALA A 50 -3.83 -1.69 -19.45
CA ALA A 50 -2.69 -1.93 -20.34
C ALA A 50 -1.36 -2.12 -19.57
N ASN A 51 -1.17 -1.41 -18.48
CA ASN A 51 -0.01 -1.55 -17.62
C ASN A 51 -0.44 -2.13 -16.26
N GLN A 52 -0.02 -3.37 -16.00
CA GLN A 52 -0.30 -4.09 -14.77
C GLN A 52 0.98 -4.39 -13.99
N ASP A 53 1.98 -3.54 -14.12
CA ASP A 53 3.22 -3.66 -13.35
C ASP A 53 2.93 -3.51 -11.86
N ARG A 54 3.49 -4.42 -11.07
CA ARG A 54 3.36 -4.42 -9.61
C ARG A 54 4.47 -3.59 -9.02
N LEU A 55 4.14 -2.46 -8.42
CA LEU A 55 5.12 -1.51 -7.89
C LEU A 55 5.66 -1.95 -6.53
N SER A 56 6.95 -1.66 -6.31
CA SER A 56 7.73 -2.19 -5.20
C SER A 56 7.61 -1.34 -3.95
N GLU A 57 7.01 -1.87 -2.91
CA GLU A 57 7.12 -1.34 -1.56
C GLU A 57 8.56 -1.43 -1.02
N GLU A 58 9.33 -2.43 -1.46
CA GLU A 58 10.73 -2.62 -1.07
C GLU A 58 11.62 -1.47 -1.53
N ASP A 59 11.49 -1.08 -2.79
CA ASP A 59 12.26 0.03 -3.35
C ASP A 59 11.99 1.34 -2.60
N LEU A 60 10.72 1.62 -2.34
CA LEU A 60 10.30 2.78 -1.54
C LEU A 60 10.82 2.70 -0.10
N LEU A 61 10.59 1.56 0.56
CA LEU A 61 10.97 1.34 1.95
C LEU A 61 12.48 1.51 2.18
N ALA A 62 13.28 0.88 1.32
CA ALA A 62 14.73 0.84 1.47
C ALA A 62 15.43 2.10 0.98
N CYS A 63 14.92 2.74 -0.07
CA CYS A 63 15.64 3.79 -0.80
C CYS A 63 15.15 5.21 -0.52
N CYS A 64 13.94 5.40 0.01
CA CYS A 64 13.47 6.74 0.35
C CYS A 64 14.03 7.18 1.72
N ASP A 65 15.12 7.93 1.69
CA ASP A 65 15.79 8.44 2.89
C ASP A 65 15.05 9.62 3.56
N THR A 66 14.10 10.24 2.87
CA THR A 66 13.30 11.37 3.36
C THR A 66 11.90 10.95 3.83
N CYS A 67 11.56 9.66 3.76
CA CYS A 67 10.21 9.16 4.05
C CYS A 67 9.96 8.85 5.52
N GLY A 68 10.94 8.97 6.38
CA GLY A 68 10.82 8.69 7.81
C GLY A 68 11.84 7.67 8.29
N PHE A 69 11.37 6.61 8.96
CA PHE A 69 12.20 5.69 9.73
C PHE A 69 12.15 4.23 9.24
N GLY A 70 11.82 4.01 7.98
CA GLY A 70 11.78 2.67 7.38
C GLY A 70 10.82 1.72 8.09
N CYS A 71 11.34 0.62 8.64
CA CYS A 71 10.55 -0.36 9.39
C CYS A 71 9.99 0.17 10.73
N ASN A 72 10.40 1.35 11.15
CA ASN A 72 9.90 2.01 12.37
C ASN A 72 8.91 3.14 12.07
N GLY A 73 8.33 3.16 10.89
CA GLY A 73 7.34 4.13 10.48
C GLY A 73 7.82 5.12 9.43
N GLY A 74 6.89 5.77 8.77
CA GLY A 74 7.18 6.77 7.75
C GLY A 74 5.99 7.65 7.44
N PHE A 75 6.15 8.51 6.42
CA PHE A 75 5.18 9.53 6.07
C PHE A 75 4.63 9.30 4.65
N PRO A 76 3.32 9.02 4.51
CA PRO A 76 2.71 8.81 3.19
C PRO A 76 2.95 9.94 2.19
N SER A 77 2.85 11.20 2.62
CA SER A 77 3.05 12.35 1.73
C SER A 77 4.44 12.39 1.10
N THR A 78 5.49 12.06 1.87
CA THR A 78 6.86 12.01 1.36
C THR A 78 7.09 10.79 0.46
N ALA A 79 6.39 9.70 0.71
CA ALA A 79 6.40 8.52 -0.18
C ALA A 79 5.89 8.88 -1.59
N TRP A 80 4.74 9.55 -1.68
CA TRP A 80 4.18 9.99 -2.95
C TRP A 80 5.05 11.04 -3.64
N HIS A 81 5.66 11.95 -2.88
CA HIS A 81 6.64 12.91 -3.40
C HIS A 81 7.86 12.18 -4.01
N TRP A 82 8.34 11.15 -3.34
CA TRP A 82 9.43 10.33 -3.85
C TRP A 82 9.07 9.62 -5.15
N PHE A 83 7.84 9.12 -5.31
CA PHE A 83 7.34 8.57 -6.57
C PHE A 83 7.39 9.58 -7.71
N HIS A 84 7.11 10.84 -7.41
CA HIS A 84 7.19 11.93 -8.40
C HIS A 84 8.64 12.24 -8.77
N MET A 85 9.52 12.38 -7.79
CA MET A 85 10.89 12.83 -7.99
C MET A 85 11.86 11.74 -8.42
N LYS A 86 11.74 10.55 -7.87
CA LYS A 86 12.68 9.43 -8.06
C LYS A 86 12.10 8.26 -8.81
N GLY A 87 10.78 8.13 -8.81
CA GLY A 87 10.11 6.97 -9.36
C GLY A 87 10.25 5.73 -8.45
N VAL A 88 9.51 4.69 -8.79
CA VAL A 88 9.53 3.41 -8.07
C VAL A 88 9.64 2.26 -9.06
N THR A 89 10.44 1.25 -8.73
CA THR A 89 10.58 0.04 -9.54
C THR A 89 9.41 -0.91 -9.35
N THR A 90 9.37 -1.95 -10.16
CA THR A 90 8.51 -3.10 -9.92
C THR A 90 9.05 -3.95 -8.78
N GLY A 91 8.17 -4.68 -8.10
CA GLY A 91 8.55 -5.60 -7.03
C GLY A 91 7.46 -6.58 -6.70
N GLY A 92 7.86 -7.78 -6.30
CA GLY A 92 6.96 -8.86 -5.90
C GLY A 92 7.03 -9.16 -4.41
N GLU A 93 6.33 -10.21 -4.01
CA GLU A 93 6.42 -10.77 -2.67
C GLU A 93 7.79 -11.38 -2.42
N TYR A 94 8.12 -11.60 -1.16
CA TYR A 94 9.35 -12.29 -0.75
C TYR A 94 9.56 -13.59 -1.55
N GLY A 95 10.77 -13.75 -2.09
CA GLY A 95 11.15 -14.94 -2.84
C GLY A 95 10.70 -14.99 -4.30
N THR A 96 9.96 -13.99 -4.78
CA THR A 96 9.57 -13.91 -6.19
C THR A 96 10.69 -13.34 -7.05
N THR A 97 10.76 -13.76 -8.32
CA THR A 97 11.84 -13.37 -9.24
C THR A 97 11.35 -12.68 -10.52
N ASN A 98 10.05 -12.48 -10.64
CA ASN A 98 9.40 -11.95 -11.84
C ASN A 98 9.39 -10.41 -11.93
N TRP A 99 9.87 -9.71 -10.89
CA TRP A 99 9.95 -8.27 -10.83
C TRP A 99 11.34 -7.80 -10.39
N CYS A 100 11.59 -6.49 -10.44
CA CYS A 100 12.90 -5.90 -10.13
C CYS A 100 13.33 -6.14 -8.66
N ASN A 101 12.49 -5.76 -7.71
CA ASN A 101 12.79 -5.85 -6.28
C ASN A 101 11.71 -6.63 -5.54
N ALA A 102 12.07 -7.75 -4.93
CA ALA A 102 11.15 -8.49 -4.06
C ALA A 102 11.20 -7.94 -2.63
N TYR A 103 10.08 -8.04 -1.91
CA TYR A 103 10.04 -7.67 -0.49
C TYR A 103 11.01 -8.50 0.34
N ALA A 104 11.69 -7.87 1.29
CA ALA A 104 12.77 -8.50 2.06
C ALA A 104 12.29 -9.52 3.10
N PHE A 105 10.99 -9.52 3.46
CA PHE A 105 10.48 -10.33 4.56
C PHE A 105 9.34 -11.26 4.10
N PRO A 106 9.35 -12.53 4.55
CA PRO A 106 8.29 -13.47 4.23
C PRO A 106 7.01 -13.18 5.02
N LYS A 107 5.88 -13.64 4.52
CA LYS A 107 4.59 -13.53 5.21
C LYS A 107 4.65 -14.22 6.58
N CYS A 108 3.96 -13.64 7.55
CA CYS A 108 3.84 -14.18 8.90
C CYS A 108 2.44 -13.92 9.49
N GLU A 109 2.07 -14.65 10.53
CA GLU A 109 0.79 -14.45 11.21
C GLU A 109 0.90 -13.37 12.29
N HIS A 110 0.09 -12.32 12.14
CA HIS A 110 0.04 -11.17 13.03
C HIS A 110 -0.97 -11.41 14.15
N HIS A 111 -0.50 -11.66 15.37
CA HIS A 111 -1.34 -11.85 16.58
C HIS A 111 -2.40 -12.94 16.44
N SER A 112 -2.18 -13.91 15.57
CA SER A 112 -3.10 -15.02 15.31
C SER A 112 -2.32 -16.28 14.96
N THR A 113 -3.03 -17.40 14.85
CA THR A 113 -2.50 -18.64 14.29
C THR A 113 -3.08 -18.86 12.90
N GLY A 114 -2.28 -19.40 11.98
CA GLY A 114 -2.72 -19.62 10.61
C GLY A 114 -1.71 -20.41 9.79
N LYS A 115 -1.72 -20.17 8.49
CA LYS A 115 -0.90 -20.88 7.51
C LYS A 115 0.59 -20.59 7.66
N TYR A 116 0.94 -19.38 8.07
CA TYR A 116 2.31 -18.90 8.15
C TYR A 116 2.85 -18.99 9.57
N PRO A 117 4.19 -18.97 9.78
CA PRO A 117 4.73 -18.88 11.12
C PRO A 117 4.36 -17.55 11.79
N PRO A 118 4.36 -17.49 13.14
CA PRO A 118 4.10 -16.23 13.85
C PRO A 118 5.12 -15.16 13.47
N CYS A 119 4.70 -13.91 13.41
CA CYS A 119 5.61 -12.79 13.25
C CYS A 119 6.49 -12.65 14.48
N GLY A 120 7.79 -12.45 14.26
CA GLY A 120 8.75 -12.16 15.30
C GLY A 120 8.88 -10.67 15.59
N GLU A 121 10.04 -10.28 16.09
CA GLU A 121 10.36 -8.88 16.37
C GLU A 121 10.52 -8.07 15.08
N THR A 122 10.26 -6.76 15.16
CA THR A 122 10.51 -5.82 14.07
C THR A 122 11.96 -5.87 13.63
N GLN A 123 12.17 -6.08 12.35
CA GLN A 123 13.50 -6.16 11.74
C GLN A 123 14.03 -4.78 11.33
N PRO A 124 15.36 -4.65 11.20
CA PRO A 124 15.94 -3.42 10.65
C PRO A 124 15.44 -3.14 9.22
N THR A 125 15.40 -1.88 8.86
CA THR A 125 15.08 -1.46 7.49
C THR A 125 16.05 -2.10 6.50
N PRO A 126 15.57 -2.69 5.40
CA PRO A 126 16.43 -3.25 4.37
C PRO A 126 17.36 -2.20 3.77
N LYS A 127 18.54 -2.63 3.38
CA LYS A 127 19.50 -1.75 2.70
C LYS A 127 19.01 -1.43 1.29
N CYS A 128 19.11 -0.17 0.89
CA CYS A 128 18.84 0.24 -0.50
C CYS A 128 19.85 -0.39 -1.47
N VAL A 129 19.34 -1.10 -2.46
CA VAL A 129 20.14 -1.67 -3.56
C VAL A 129 19.56 -1.15 -4.87
N GLU A 130 20.33 -0.32 -5.56
CA GLU A 130 19.91 0.27 -6.85
C GLU A 130 20.22 -0.64 -8.03
N GLU A 131 19.86 -1.92 -7.88
CA GLU A 131 19.97 -2.97 -8.89
C GLU A 131 18.76 -3.87 -8.79
N CYS A 132 18.26 -4.34 -9.94
CA CYS A 132 17.25 -5.39 -9.95
C CYS A 132 17.88 -6.74 -9.65
N GLN A 133 17.09 -7.67 -9.14
CA GLN A 133 17.56 -9.02 -8.87
C GLN A 133 18.04 -9.73 -10.14
N GLU A 134 18.92 -10.70 -9.96
CA GLU A 134 19.50 -11.47 -11.05
C GLU A 134 18.41 -12.11 -11.93
N GLY A 135 18.59 -12.03 -13.23
CA GLY A 135 17.66 -12.58 -14.22
C GLY A 135 16.50 -11.67 -14.61
N TYR A 136 16.29 -10.56 -13.92
CA TYR A 136 15.29 -9.57 -14.34
C TYR A 136 15.82 -8.76 -15.53
N PRO A 137 15.05 -8.67 -16.64
CA PRO A 137 15.60 -8.19 -17.93
C PRO A 137 15.74 -6.67 -18.05
N VAL A 138 15.21 -5.89 -17.11
CA VAL A 138 15.23 -4.42 -17.16
C VAL A 138 16.20 -3.87 -16.11
N GLU A 139 17.00 -2.89 -16.47
CA GLU A 139 17.89 -2.20 -15.54
C GLU A 139 17.10 -1.37 -14.52
N TYR A 140 17.60 -1.26 -13.30
CA TYR A 140 16.94 -0.55 -12.19
C TYR A 140 16.46 0.86 -12.60
N ALA A 141 17.33 1.68 -13.19
CA ALA A 141 16.98 3.04 -13.59
C ALA A 141 15.88 3.10 -14.66
N LYS A 142 15.80 2.08 -15.51
CA LYS A 142 14.80 1.98 -16.58
C LYS A 142 13.47 1.38 -16.10
N ASP A 143 13.50 0.69 -14.98
CA ASP A 143 12.30 0.10 -14.37
C ASP A 143 11.54 1.10 -13.49
N LYS A 144 12.08 2.27 -13.25
CA LYS A 144 11.42 3.32 -12.46
C LYS A 144 10.15 3.82 -13.14
N HIS A 145 9.06 3.82 -12.37
CA HIS A 145 7.77 4.37 -12.76
C HIS A 145 7.57 5.69 -12.02
N PHE A 146 7.28 6.76 -12.77
CA PHE A 146 7.12 8.11 -12.23
C PHE A 146 5.65 8.50 -12.21
N PHE A 147 5.29 9.28 -11.20
CA PHE A 147 3.95 9.81 -11.02
C PHE A 147 3.96 11.33 -11.12
N GLY A 148 2.79 11.93 -11.38
CA GLY A 148 2.63 13.37 -11.44
C GLY A 148 2.85 14.04 -10.07
N GLU A 149 2.68 15.35 -10.03
CA GLU A 149 2.78 16.10 -8.79
C GLU A 149 1.77 15.59 -7.76
N ILE A 150 2.21 15.57 -6.51
CA ILE A 150 1.35 15.14 -5.41
C ILE A 150 0.28 16.21 -5.11
N TYR A 151 -0.86 15.75 -4.66
CA TYR A 151 -1.91 16.61 -4.12
C TYR A 151 -2.55 15.96 -2.90
N HIS A 152 -3.04 16.79 -2.00
CA HIS A 152 -3.75 16.34 -0.81
C HIS A 152 -5.25 16.43 -1.07
N ILE A 153 -5.95 15.35 -0.75
CA ILE A 153 -7.39 15.30 -0.85
C ILE A 153 -7.98 16.01 0.37
N PRO A 154 -8.91 16.97 0.21
CA PRO A 154 -9.56 17.58 1.35
C PRO A 154 -10.17 16.55 2.30
N GLY A 155 -10.05 16.78 3.60
CA GLY A 155 -10.49 15.85 4.65
C GLY A 155 -12.00 15.81 4.84
N ASN A 156 -12.77 15.71 3.75
CA ASN A 156 -14.21 15.52 3.80
C ASN A 156 -14.63 14.30 2.95
N VAL A 157 -15.71 13.68 3.35
CA VAL A 157 -16.18 12.42 2.76
C VAL A 157 -16.50 12.56 1.26
N GLU A 158 -17.12 13.65 0.85
CA GLU A 158 -17.49 13.87 -0.56
C GLU A 158 -16.25 13.96 -1.46
N ALA A 159 -15.23 14.71 -1.03
CA ALA A 159 -13.98 14.84 -1.77
C ALA A 159 -13.25 13.49 -1.89
N ILE A 160 -13.20 12.70 -0.82
CA ILE A 160 -12.56 11.39 -0.81
C ILE A 160 -13.32 10.42 -1.74
N LYS A 161 -14.64 10.38 -1.68
CA LYS A 161 -15.46 9.55 -2.55
C LYS A 161 -15.28 9.94 -4.02
N THR A 162 -15.25 11.23 -4.33
CA THR A 162 -15.08 11.75 -5.70
C THR A 162 -13.71 11.33 -6.25
N GLU A 163 -12.66 11.49 -5.47
CA GLU A 163 -11.30 11.08 -5.85
C GLU A 163 -11.22 9.57 -6.13
N LEU A 164 -11.74 8.78 -5.20
CA LEU A 164 -11.72 7.32 -5.28
C LEU A 164 -12.46 6.82 -6.53
N MET A 165 -13.63 7.36 -6.80
CA MET A 165 -14.45 6.98 -7.96
C MET A 165 -13.86 7.45 -9.29
N THR A 166 -13.15 8.58 -9.29
CA THR A 166 -12.60 9.19 -10.51
C THR A 166 -11.26 8.62 -10.90
N HIS A 167 -10.36 8.44 -9.91
CA HIS A 167 -8.95 8.12 -10.16
C HIS A 167 -8.49 6.80 -9.54
N GLY A 168 -9.24 6.23 -8.62
CA GLY A 168 -8.89 4.98 -7.97
C GLY A 168 -8.47 5.12 -6.51
N PRO A 169 -7.98 4.03 -5.90
CA PRO A 169 -7.61 3.97 -4.50
C PRO A 169 -6.66 5.07 -4.05
N VAL A 170 -6.83 5.47 -2.81
CA VAL A 170 -6.01 6.48 -2.13
C VAL A 170 -5.36 5.87 -0.90
N GLU A 171 -4.22 6.41 -0.51
CA GLU A 171 -3.60 6.08 0.76
C GLU A 171 -4.20 6.95 1.86
N VAL A 172 -4.65 6.32 2.94
CA VAL A 172 -5.23 6.98 4.10
C VAL A 172 -4.61 6.47 5.38
N GLY A 173 -4.59 7.31 6.41
CA GLY A 173 -4.17 6.94 7.75
C GLY A 173 -5.33 6.94 8.73
N PHE A 174 -5.28 6.06 9.72
CA PHE A 174 -6.23 6.03 10.82
C PHE A 174 -5.56 5.60 12.12
N THR A 175 -6.22 5.90 13.24
CA THR A 175 -5.74 5.46 14.55
C THR A 175 -6.22 4.05 14.84
N VAL A 176 -5.29 3.17 15.21
CA VAL A 176 -5.60 1.80 15.63
C VAL A 176 -5.80 1.78 17.14
N TYR A 177 -6.92 1.20 17.58
CA TYR A 177 -7.21 0.92 18.99
C TYR A 177 -7.18 -0.58 19.25
N GLU A 178 -7.03 -0.97 20.51
CA GLU A 178 -6.92 -2.40 20.88
C GLU A 178 -8.10 -3.23 20.38
N ASP A 179 -9.32 -2.71 20.40
CA ASP A 179 -10.51 -3.43 19.95
C ASP A 179 -10.54 -3.65 18.43
N PHE A 180 -9.77 -2.89 17.65
CA PHE A 180 -9.60 -3.16 16.23
C PHE A 180 -8.91 -4.51 15.97
N MET A 181 -8.04 -4.94 16.88
CA MET A 181 -7.29 -6.20 16.75
C MET A 181 -8.19 -7.43 16.75
N THR A 182 -9.40 -7.32 17.26
CA THR A 182 -10.40 -8.40 17.31
C THR A 182 -11.53 -8.21 16.31
N TYR A 183 -11.44 -7.19 15.44
CA TYR A 183 -12.44 -6.92 14.41
C TYR A 183 -12.60 -8.11 13.46
N LYS A 184 -13.85 -8.43 13.11
CA LYS A 184 -14.18 -9.55 12.21
C LYS A 184 -14.94 -9.11 10.96
N SER A 185 -15.98 -8.29 11.14
CA SER A 185 -16.87 -7.91 10.03
C SER A 185 -17.71 -6.68 10.37
N GLY A 186 -18.34 -6.08 9.34
CA GLY A 186 -19.21 -4.92 9.48
C GLY A 186 -18.44 -3.61 9.55
N ILE A 187 -19.13 -2.55 9.95
CA ILE A 187 -18.52 -1.24 10.13
C ILE A 187 -17.88 -1.16 11.53
N TYR A 188 -16.54 -1.03 11.54
CA TYR A 188 -15.79 -0.90 12.79
C TYR A 188 -16.11 0.43 13.49
N GLN A 189 -16.33 0.34 14.79
CA GLN A 189 -16.42 1.49 15.70
C GLN A 189 -15.57 1.22 16.93
N HIS A 190 -14.76 2.19 17.31
CA HIS A 190 -13.98 2.10 18.55
C HIS A 190 -14.90 2.22 19.76
N VAL A 191 -14.85 1.23 20.65
CA VAL A 191 -15.65 1.16 21.88
C VAL A 191 -14.76 1.14 23.12
N THR A 192 -13.65 0.40 23.08
CA THR A 192 -12.78 0.18 24.25
C THR A 192 -11.34 -0.10 23.83
N GLY A 193 -10.44 0.12 24.76
CA GLY A 193 -9.02 -0.18 24.56
C GLY A 193 -8.18 1.06 24.26
N ALA A 194 -6.87 0.91 24.44
CA ALA A 194 -5.90 1.99 24.26
C ALA A 194 -5.60 2.26 22.78
N ASN A 195 -5.14 3.48 22.52
CA ASN A 195 -4.58 3.87 21.23
C ASN A 195 -3.25 3.16 21.01
N LEU A 196 -3.13 2.39 19.93
CA LEU A 196 -1.92 1.65 19.55
C LEU A 196 -1.07 2.36 18.48
N GLY A 197 -1.47 3.55 18.06
CA GLY A 197 -0.77 4.33 17.05
C GLY A 197 -1.49 4.42 15.72
N GLY A 198 -0.83 5.06 14.75
CA GLY A 198 -1.35 5.24 13.40
C GLY A 198 -1.07 4.04 12.50
N HIS A 199 -1.93 3.87 11.51
CA HIS A 199 -1.74 2.88 10.45
C HIS A 199 -2.15 3.48 9.11
N ALA A 200 -1.35 3.25 8.09
CA ALA A 200 -1.65 3.66 6.72
C ALA A 200 -2.13 2.46 5.91
N VAL A 201 -3.17 2.68 5.13
CA VAL A 201 -3.82 1.64 4.33
C VAL A 201 -4.28 2.19 2.98
N LYS A 202 -4.68 1.30 2.10
CA LYS A 202 -5.33 1.63 0.84
C LYS A 202 -6.84 1.64 1.02
N LEU A 203 -7.48 2.75 0.70
CA LEU A 203 -8.94 2.88 0.70
C LEU A 203 -9.48 2.53 -0.68
N VAL A 204 -10.43 1.57 -0.74
CA VAL A 204 -10.90 0.98 -2.00
C VAL A 204 -12.40 1.13 -2.26
N GLY A 205 -13.16 1.66 -1.33
CA GLY A 205 -14.59 1.77 -1.50
C GLY A 205 -15.32 2.36 -0.30
N TRP A 206 -16.63 2.41 -0.41
CA TRP A 206 -17.53 2.83 0.67
C TRP A 206 -18.88 2.14 0.52
N GLY A 207 -19.67 2.19 1.57
CA GLY A 207 -21.02 1.67 1.59
C GLY A 207 -21.76 2.13 2.83
N VAL A 208 -22.98 1.64 2.98
CA VAL A 208 -23.86 1.91 4.12
C VAL A 208 -24.34 0.58 4.67
N GLU A 209 -24.31 0.42 5.97
CA GLU A 209 -24.84 -0.73 6.71
C GLU A 209 -25.65 -0.22 7.90
N ASP A 210 -26.92 -0.61 7.97
CA ASP A 210 -27.86 -0.21 9.02
C ASP A 210 -28.03 1.32 9.20
N GLY A 211 -27.94 2.07 8.08
CA GLY A 211 -28.08 3.53 8.05
C GLY A 211 -26.79 4.27 8.38
#